data_d70f4d59a0e8e7e9bea10bf0eb70e14e
#
_entry.id   d70f4d59a0e8e7e9bea10bf0eb70e14e
#
_cell.length_a   1.000
_cell.length_b   1.000
_cell.length_c   1.000
_cell.angle_alpha   90.00
_cell.angle_beta   90.00
_cell.angle_gamma   90.00
#
_symmetry.space_group_name_H-M   'P 1'
#
loop_
_entity.id
_entity.type
_entity.pdbx_description
1 polymer ?
#
loop_
_entity_poly.entity_id
_entity_poly.type
_entity_poly.pdbx_seq_one_letter_code
_entity_poly.pdbx_strand_id
1 'polypeptide(L)'
;MQLILDTKGLELKKSGNTFQVVFGEKEKRKHRTISPAKLTSIAITANVVLHSSAVTLAIQQKIPILFFNNIGKAKARLWSPYFESISTLRRQQVKFTESVAGTDWMINLFWLKTQGQLQNLNLIKTQRIRSVQLVKRSIDSIKTNAKSLDNHRDQLPDMCRNNVMGIEGNIARVYSVSYTHLTLPTTPYV
;
A
#
# COMPACT_ATOMS: atom_id res chain seq x y z
N MET A 1 -1.00 15.30 10.84
CA MET A 1 -0.59 14.31 11.88
C MET A 1 -1.76 13.42 12.25
N GLN A 2 -1.53 12.19 12.74
CA GLN A 2 -2.58 11.32 13.27
C GLN A 2 -2.71 11.53 14.79
N LEU A 3 -3.95 11.65 15.30
CA LEU A 3 -4.24 11.61 16.74
C LEU A 3 -4.54 10.17 17.12
N ILE A 4 -3.76 9.61 18.06
CA ILE A 4 -3.97 8.24 18.55
C ILE A 4 -4.53 8.31 19.98
N LEU A 5 -5.66 7.65 20.21
CA LEU A 5 -6.32 7.51 21.50
C LEU A 5 -6.14 6.06 21.97
N ASP A 6 -5.04 5.80 22.66
CA ASP A 6 -4.56 4.46 23.07
C ASP A 6 -4.72 4.16 24.56
N THR A 7 -5.16 5.14 25.34
CA THR A 7 -5.30 4.98 26.79
C THR A 7 -6.77 4.89 27.18
N LYS A 8 -7.11 3.90 28.02
CA LYS A 8 -8.46 3.71 28.56
C LYS A 8 -8.91 4.92 29.38
N GLY A 9 -10.16 5.35 29.16
CA GLY A 9 -10.75 6.46 29.90
C GLY A 9 -10.49 7.85 29.35
N LEU A 10 -9.77 7.99 28.23
CA LEU A 10 -9.69 9.23 27.50
C LEU A 10 -11.08 9.67 27.03
N GLU A 11 -11.33 10.96 27.01
CA GLU A 11 -12.55 11.55 26.42
C GLU A 11 -12.15 12.48 25.28
N LEU A 12 -12.80 12.34 24.13
CA LEU A 12 -12.66 13.28 23.01
C LEU A 12 -13.90 14.16 22.93
N LYS A 13 -13.72 15.46 23.12
CA LYS A 13 -14.75 16.51 23.09
C LYS A 13 -14.48 17.53 22.01
N LYS A 14 -15.51 18.31 21.68
CA LYS A 14 -15.38 19.56 20.92
C LYS A 14 -15.32 20.73 21.89
N SER A 15 -14.39 21.65 21.68
CA SER A 15 -14.31 22.94 22.37
C SER A 15 -14.13 24.03 21.32
N GLY A 16 -15.17 24.87 21.12
CA GLY A 16 -15.20 25.79 19.99
C GLY A 16 -15.06 25.06 18.66
N ASN A 17 -14.07 25.40 17.86
CA ASN A 17 -13.77 24.73 16.58
C ASN A 17 -12.52 23.82 16.67
N THR A 18 -12.25 23.25 17.85
CA THR A 18 -11.09 22.41 18.13
C THR A 18 -11.50 21.11 18.81
N PHE A 19 -10.63 20.09 18.71
CA PHE A 19 -10.72 18.90 19.52
C PHE A 19 -10.09 19.11 20.87
N GLN A 20 -10.72 18.60 21.91
CA GLN A 20 -10.20 18.56 23.25
C GLN A 20 -10.13 17.11 23.72
N VAL A 21 -8.92 16.64 24.00
CA VAL A 21 -8.67 15.34 24.62
C VAL A 21 -8.55 15.56 26.12
N VAL A 22 -9.44 14.92 26.89
CA VAL A 22 -9.45 14.96 28.35
C VAL A 22 -8.86 13.66 28.90
N PHE A 23 -7.97 13.78 29.87
CA PHE A 23 -7.26 12.65 30.49
C PHE A 23 -7.03 12.90 31.98
N GLY A 24 -6.80 11.82 32.75
CA GLY A 24 -6.59 11.85 34.19
C GLY A 24 -7.83 11.47 35.01
N GLU A 25 -7.63 11.24 36.31
CA GLU A 25 -8.70 10.89 37.26
C GLU A 25 -9.61 12.07 37.56
N LYS A 26 -10.84 11.79 38.07
CA LYS A 26 -11.90 12.78 38.22
C LYS A 26 -11.47 14.09 38.94
N GLU A 27 -10.55 14.02 39.86
CA GLU A 27 -10.08 15.20 40.64
C GLU A 27 -8.88 15.94 40.02
N LYS A 28 -8.18 15.32 39.02
CA LYS A 28 -6.99 15.88 38.36
C LYS A 28 -7.10 15.84 36.84
N ARG A 29 -8.30 16.11 36.29
CA ARG A 29 -8.51 16.12 34.86
C ARG A 29 -7.69 17.20 34.17
N LYS A 30 -6.86 16.80 33.23
CA LYS A 30 -6.12 17.66 32.31
C LYS A 30 -6.73 17.57 30.92
N HIS A 31 -6.53 18.59 30.12
CA HIS A 31 -6.99 18.57 28.74
C HIS A 31 -5.91 19.09 27.79
N ARG A 32 -5.95 18.58 26.57
CA ARG A 32 -5.10 19.04 25.46
C ARG A 32 -5.99 19.42 24.28
N THR A 33 -5.80 20.63 23.78
CA THR A 33 -6.55 21.15 22.62
C THR A 33 -5.76 20.93 21.33
N ILE A 34 -6.45 20.48 20.27
CA ILE A 34 -5.84 20.14 18.99
C ILE A 34 -6.70 20.75 17.88
N SER A 35 -6.06 21.55 17.01
CA SER A 35 -6.73 22.12 15.84
C SER A 35 -7.03 21.03 14.80
N PRO A 36 -8.23 20.98 14.21
CA PRO A 36 -8.58 20.07 13.12
C PRO A 36 -7.62 20.16 11.94
N ALA A 37 -7.15 21.36 11.58
CA ALA A 37 -6.23 21.58 10.46
C ALA A 37 -4.89 20.81 10.58
N LYS A 38 -4.51 20.39 11.79
CA LYS A 38 -3.30 19.60 12.03
C LYS A 38 -3.53 18.10 11.93
N LEU A 39 -4.80 17.65 11.81
CA LEU A 39 -5.16 16.24 11.86
C LEU A 39 -5.46 15.69 10.47
N THR A 40 -4.86 14.56 10.17
CA THR A 40 -5.20 13.73 8.99
C THR A 40 -6.16 12.60 9.32
N SER A 41 -6.13 12.11 10.57
CA SER A 41 -7.03 11.06 11.06
C SER A 41 -7.01 10.99 12.59
N ILE A 42 -8.04 10.33 13.17
CA ILE A 42 -8.12 9.98 14.59
C ILE A 42 -8.16 8.46 14.67
N ALA A 43 -7.20 7.83 15.35
CA ALA A 43 -7.13 6.40 15.58
C ALA A 43 -7.51 6.07 17.02
N ILE A 44 -8.41 5.10 17.22
CA ILE A 44 -8.88 4.64 18.52
C ILE A 44 -8.47 3.19 18.69
N THR A 45 -7.61 2.94 19.65
CA THR A 45 -7.06 1.60 19.95
C THR A 45 -7.43 1.12 21.36
N ALA A 46 -8.01 2.01 22.18
CA ALA A 46 -8.46 1.71 23.53
C ALA A 46 -9.94 2.07 23.74
N ASN A 47 -10.48 1.71 24.90
CA ASN A 47 -11.85 2.10 25.29
C ASN A 47 -11.86 3.58 25.74
N VAL A 48 -12.38 4.45 24.87
CA VAL A 48 -12.45 5.90 25.06
C VAL A 48 -13.89 6.40 24.93
N VAL A 49 -14.20 7.56 25.53
CA VAL A 49 -15.47 8.22 25.39
C VAL A 49 -15.41 9.22 24.23
N LEU A 50 -16.30 9.05 23.25
CA LEU A 50 -16.44 9.98 22.14
C LEU A 50 -17.71 10.80 22.33
N HIS A 51 -17.57 12.10 22.41
CA HIS A 51 -18.72 12.99 22.38
C HIS A 51 -19.21 13.18 20.95
N SER A 52 -20.52 13.14 20.74
CA SER A 52 -21.14 13.31 19.41
C SER A 52 -20.72 14.60 18.72
N SER A 53 -20.52 15.67 19.50
CA SER A 53 -20.04 16.96 18.99
C SER A 53 -18.61 16.87 18.39
N ALA A 54 -17.74 16.05 18.97
CA ALA A 54 -16.40 15.81 18.41
C ALA A 54 -16.47 14.96 17.15
N VAL A 55 -17.36 13.94 17.12
CA VAL A 55 -17.62 13.12 15.93
C VAL A 55 -18.14 14.00 14.78
N THR A 56 -19.12 14.87 15.06
CA THR A 56 -19.66 15.81 14.07
C THR A 56 -18.59 16.76 13.54
N LEU A 57 -17.72 17.30 14.41
CA LEU A 57 -16.59 18.13 14.00
C LEU A 57 -15.64 17.38 13.09
N ALA A 58 -15.30 16.13 13.42
CA ALA A 58 -14.43 15.29 12.59
C ALA A 58 -15.03 15.06 11.19
N ILE A 59 -16.33 14.76 11.12
CA ILE A 59 -17.07 14.59 9.87
C ILE A 59 -17.04 15.88 9.04
N GLN A 60 -17.36 17.02 9.65
CA GLN A 60 -17.36 18.34 8.97
C GLN A 60 -15.98 18.71 8.41
N GLN A 61 -14.93 18.38 9.16
CA GLN A 61 -13.53 18.65 8.77
C GLN A 61 -12.93 17.54 7.91
N LYS A 62 -13.74 16.56 7.46
CA LYS A 62 -13.31 15.42 6.64
C LYS A 62 -12.18 14.59 7.28
N ILE A 63 -12.14 14.54 8.61
CA ILE A 63 -11.15 13.77 9.37
C ILE A 63 -11.76 12.40 9.69
N PRO A 64 -11.25 11.30 9.15
CA PRO A 64 -11.76 9.96 9.44
C PRO A 64 -11.42 9.55 10.88
N ILE A 65 -12.38 8.89 11.55
CA ILE A 65 -12.16 8.22 12.83
C ILE A 65 -12.06 6.72 12.56
N LEU A 66 -10.95 6.12 12.95
CA LEU A 66 -10.61 4.72 12.71
C LEU A 66 -10.59 3.97 14.03
N PHE A 67 -11.28 2.83 14.08
CA PHE A 67 -11.29 1.95 15.26
C PHE A 67 -10.45 0.72 15.00
N PHE A 68 -9.58 0.40 15.94
CA PHE A 68 -8.71 -0.76 15.90
C PHE A 68 -8.99 -1.68 17.08
N ASN A 69 -8.67 -2.95 16.92
CA ASN A 69 -8.61 -3.88 18.05
C ASN A 69 -7.24 -3.83 18.74
N ASN A 70 -7.09 -4.60 19.83
CA ASN A 70 -5.87 -4.68 20.62
C ASN A 70 -4.64 -5.23 19.86
N ILE A 71 -4.88 -5.87 18.70
CA ILE A 71 -3.84 -6.42 17.81
C ILE A 71 -3.51 -5.45 16.65
N GLY A 72 -4.06 -4.23 16.66
CA GLY A 72 -3.82 -3.23 15.62
C GLY A 72 -4.59 -3.45 14.31
N LYS A 73 -5.56 -4.39 14.26
CA LYS A 73 -6.40 -4.61 13.08
C LYS A 73 -7.56 -3.61 13.06
N ALA A 74 -7.73 -2.89 11.94
CA ALA A 74 -8.86 -1.98 11.76
C ALA A 74 -10.19 -2.73 11.79
N LYS A 75 -11.16 -2.22 12.56
CA LYS A 75 -12.51 -2.79 12.75
C LYS A 75 -13.60 -1.96 12.13
N ALA A 76 -13.48 -0.63 12.23
CA ALA A 76 -14.50 0.28 11.73
C ALA A 76 -13.89 1.62 11.34
N ARG A 77 -14.63 2.37 10.52
CA ARG A 77 -14.32 3.73 10.13
C ARG A 77 -15.57 4.57 10.16
N LEU A 78 -15.51 5.73 10.82
CA LEU A 78 -16.53 6.78 10.70
C LEU A 78 -16.02 7.84 9.73
N TRP A 79 -16.84 8.19 8.75
CA TRP A 79 -16.57 9.28 7.81
C TRP A 79 -17.88 9.90 7.33
N SER A 80 -17.78 11.04 6.63
CA SER A 80 -18.94 11.70 6.06
C SER A 80 -19.57 10.85 4.94
N PRO A 81 -20.89 10.67 4.91
CA PRO A 81 -21.60 10.04 3.80
C PRO A 81 -21.53 10.89 2.51
N TYR A 82 -21.23 12.18 2.63
CA TYR A 82 -21.13 13.14 1.51
C TYR A 82 -19.74 13.20 0.85
N PHE A 83 -18.95 12.14 0.95
CA PHE A 83 -17.74 12.01 0.16
C PHE A 83 -18.09 11.71 -1.31
N GLU A 84 -18.68 12.67 -1.99
CA GLU A 84 -19.11 12.56 -3.41
C GLU A 84 -17.99 12.15 -4.35
N SER A 85 -16.75 12.56 -4.06
CA SER A 85 -15.59 12.23 -4.88
C SER A 85 -15.22 10.74 -4.88
N ILE A 86 -15.56 9.98 -3.82
CA ILE A 86 -15.16 8.57 -3.72
C ILE A 86 -15.93 7.67 -4.67
N SER A 87 -17.24 7.89 -4.85
CA SER A 87 -18.06 7.09 -5.77
C SER A 87 -17.66 7.34 -7.23
N THR A 88 -17.43 8.60 -7.59
CA THR A 88 -16.94 8.97 -8.92
C THR A 88 -15.53 8.45 -9.18
N LEU A 89 -14.62 8.57 -8.19
CA LEU A 89 -13.27 8.03 -8.28
C LEU A 89 -13.28 6.51 -8.44
N ARG A 90 -14.06 5.78 -7.66
CA ARG A 90 -14.20 4.33 -7.77
C ARG A 90 -14.74 3.91 -9.13
N ARG A 91 -15.76 4.62 -9.64
CA ARG A 91 -16.29 4.37 -10.98
C ARG A 91 -15.22 4.59 -12.06
N GLN A 92 -14.42 5.65 -11.93
CA GLN A 92 -13.33 5.91 -12.86
C GLN A 92 -12.22 4.86 -12.74
N GLN A 93 -11.90 4.40 -11.53
CA GLN A 93 -10.94 3.31 -11.33
C GLN A 93 -11.39 2.02 -12.01
N VAL A 94 -12.67 1.62 -11.83
CA VAL A 94 -13.21 0.44 -12.53
C VAL A 94 -13.14 0.61 -14.05
N LYS A 95 -13.60 1.72 -14.58
CA LYS A 95 -13.51 2.03 -16.02
C LYS A 95 -12.08 2.00 -16.53
N PHE A 96 -11.12 2.50 -15.74
CA PHE A 96 -9.71 2.48 -16.10
C PHE A 96 -9.17 1.06 -16.20
N THR A 97 -9.53 0.16 -15.23
CA THR A 97 -9.08 -1.23 -15.27
C THR A 97 -9.67 -2.06 -16.41
N GLU A 98 -10.73 -1.58 -17.07
CA GLU A 98 -11.37 -2.19 -18.25
C GLU A 98 -10.96 -1.52 -19.56
N SER A 99 -10.03 -0.58 -19.52
CA SER A 99 -9.61 0.21 -20.68
C SER A 99 -8.24 -0.21 -21.22
N VAL A 100 -7.98 0.14 -22.48
CA VAL A 100 -6.65 0.04 -23.12
C VAL A 100 -5.59 0.77 -22.29
N ALA A 101 -5.90 1.98 -21.82
CA ALA A 101 -4.99 2.76 -20.98
C ALA A 101 -4.62 2.02 -19.67
N GLY A 102 -5.55 1.23 -19.13
CA GLY A 102 -5.29 0.36 -17.97
C GLY A 102 -4.32 -0.76 -18.30
N THR A 103 -4.45 -1.38 -19.47
CA THR A 103 -3.51 -2.39 -19.97
C THR A 103 -2.11 -1.79 -20.14
N ASP A 104 -1.98 -0.68 -20.82
CA ASP A 104 -0.70 -0.02 -21.06
C ASP A 104 -0.03 0.40 -19.76
N TRP A 105 -0.80 0.91 -18.80
CA TRP A 105 -0.30 1.23 -17.47
C TRP A 105 0.23 -0.01 -16.74
N MET A 106 -0.48 -1.14 -16.81
CA MET A 106 -0.05 -2.42 -16.22
C MET A 106 1.24 -2.93 -16.87
N ILE A 107 1.34 -2.87 -18.20
CA ILE A 107 2.55 -3.26 -18.94
C ILE A 107 3.75 -2.40 -18.50
N ASN A 108 3.55 -1.09 -18.34
CA ASN A 108 4.59 -0.18 -17.84
C ASN A 108 5.05 -0.55 -16.42
N LEU A 109 4.13 -0.95 -15.53
CA LEU A 109 4.50 -1.43 -14.20
C LEU A 109 5.33 -2.73 -14.26
N PHE A 110 4.97 -3.66 -15.12
CA PHE A 110 5.76 -4.89 -15.32
C PHE A 110 7.14 -4.59 -15.90
N TRP A 111 7.25 -3.62 -16.79
CA TRP A 111 8.55 -3.14 -17.28
C TRP A 111 9.41 -2.56 -16.15
N LEU A 112 8.86 -1.69 -15.31
CA LEU A 112 9.56 -1.13 -14.16
C LEU A 112 10.01 -2.23 -13.18
N LYS A 113 9.13 -3.18 -12.86
CA LYS A 113 9.45 -4.34 -12.03
C LYS A 113 10.63 -5.15 -12.63
N THR A 114 10.55 -5.44 -13.93
CA THR A 114 11.58 -6.20 -14.65
C THR A 114 12.92 -5.47 -14.66
N GLN A 115 12.94 -4.16 -14.83
CA GLN A 115 14.17 -3.36 -14.75
C GLN A 115 14.83 -3.49 -13.37
N GLY A 116 14.05 -3.41 -12.27
CA GLY A 116 14.56 -3.62 -10.93
C GLY A 116 15.15 -5.03 -10.73
N GLN A 117 14.49 -6.06 -11.25
CA GLN A 117 14.97 -7.44 -11.22
C GLN A 117 16.27 -7.60 -12.00
N LEU A 118 16.40 -7.01 -13.19
CA LEU A 118 17.62 -7.03 -14.00
C LEU A 118 18.77 -6.28 -13.32
N GLN A 119 18.51 -5.14 -12.67
CA GLN A 119 19.50 -4.42 -11.88
C GLN A 119 20.06 -5.29 -10.76
N ASN A 120 19.19 -5.97 -10.00
CA ASN A 120 19.62 -6.87 -8.92
C ASN A 120 20.47 -8.02 -9.44
N LEU A 121 20.07 -8.67 -10.54
CA LEU A 121 20.87 -9.75 -11.15
C LEU A 121 22.23 -9.24 -11.65
N ASN A 122 22.30 -8.05 -12.21
CA ASN A 122 23.57 -7.47 -12.63
C ASN A 122 24.50 -7.16 -11.45
N LEU A 123 23.98 -6.67 -10.32
CA LEU A 123 24.76 -6.48 -9.10
C LEU A 123 25.35 -7.79 -8.58
N ILE A 124 24.53 -8.86 -8.55
CA ILE A 124 25.00 -10.18 -8.11
C ILE A 124 26.03 -10.76 -9.07
N LYS A 125 25.87 -10.56 -10.38
CA LYS A 125 26.81 -10.99 -11.41
C LYS A 125 28.21 -10.43 -11.18
N THR A 126 28.33 -9.18 -10.74
CA THR A 126 29.63 -8.54 -10.46
C THR A 126 30.33 -9.12 -9.23
N GLN A 127 29.56 -9.69 -8.30
CA GLN A 127 30.08 -10.21 -7.03
C GLN A 127 30.44 -11.69 -7.05
N ARG A 128 29.96 -12.49 -8.02
CA ARG A 128 30.13 -13.95 -8.08
C ARG A 128 30.56 -14.45 -9.45
N ILE A 129 31.87 -14.53 -9.67
CA ILE A 129 32.50 -14.90 -10.95
C ILE A 129 32.09 -16.30 -11.43
N ARG A 130 31.93 -17.29 -10.54
CA ARG A 130 31.57 -18.67 -10.89
C ARG A 130 30.19 -18.84 -11.50
N SER A 131 29.26 -17.91 -11.30
CA SER A 131 27.87 -18.01 -11.74
C SER A 131 27.53 -17.07 -12.92
N VAL A 132 28.52 -16.40 -13.49
CA VAL A 132 28.33 -15.36 -14.53
C VAL A 132 27.53 -15.86 -15.73
N GLN A 133 27.80 -17.07 -16.23
CA GLN A 133 27.10 -17.60 -17.41
C GLN A 133 25.61 -17.89 -17.13
N LEU A 134 25.31 -18.44 -15.97
CA LEU A 134 23.92 -18.72 -15.57
C LEU A 134 23.13 -17.42 -15.43
N VAL A 135 23.70 -16.43 -14.77
CA VAL A 135 23.08 -15.10 -14.62
C VAL A 135 22.87 -14.43 -15.97
N LYS A 136 23.85 -14.51 -16.88
CA LYS A 136 23.74 -13.95 -18.22
C LYS A 136 22.55 -14.55 -18.97
N ARG A 137 22.44 -15.90 -19.00
CA ARG A 137 21.31 -16.59 -19.62
C ARG A 137 19.95 -16.16 -19.04
N SER A 138 19.87 -16.00 -17.72
CA SER A 138 18.66 -15.55 -17.05
C SER A 138 18.31 -14.11 -17.41
N ILE A 139 19.29 -13.23 -17.45
CA ILE A 139 19.10 -11.83 -17.89
C ILE A 139 18.59 -11.79 -19.34
N ASP A 140 19.18 -12.56 -20.24
CA ASP A 140 18.78 -12.59 -21.65
C ASP A 140 17.35 -13.17 -21.80
N SER A 141 17.03 -14.24 -21.06
CA SER A 141 15.66 -14.80 -21.01
C SER A 141 14.64 -13.79 -20.48
N ILE A 142 14.93 -13.09 -19.38
CA ILE A 142 14.05 -12.07 -18.82
C ILE A 142 13.83 -10.92 -19.82
N LYS A 143 14.88 -10.44 -20.48
CA LYS A 143 14.79 -9.39 -21.50
C LYS A 143 13.92 -9.78 -22.68
N THR A 144 14.07 -11.03 -23.16
CA THR A 144 13.27 -11.54 -24.28
C THR A 144 11.80 -11.65 -23.89
N ASN A 145 11.48 -12.22 -22.72
CA ASN A 145 10.11 -12.28 -22.22
C ASN A 145 9.52 -10.87 -21.99
N ALA A 146 10.29 -9.93 -21.45
CA ALA A 146 9.80 -8.58 -21.21
C ALA A 146 9.41 -7.86 -22.52
N LYS A 147 10.17 -8.05 -23.60
CA LYS A 147 9.84 -7.46 -24.91
C LYS A 147 8.50 -7.96 -25.45
N SER A 148 8.10 -9.21 -25.15
CA SER A 148 6.80 -9.74 -25.60
C SER A 148 5.60 -9.09 -24.90
N LEU A 149 5.80 -8.35 -23.79
CA LEU A 149 4.74 -7.54 -23.18
C LEU A 149 4.25 -6.44 -24.13
N ASP A 150 5.14 -5.86 -24.93
CA ASP A 150 4.79 -4.78 -25.83
C ASP A 150 3.82 -5.22 -26.95
N ASN A 151 3.75 -6.51 -27.28
CA ASN A 151 2.79 -7.07 -28.22
C ASN A 151 1.33 -6.98 -27.73
N HIS A 152 1.14 -6.67 -26.45
CA HIS A 152 -0.18 -6.59 -25.82
C HIS A 152 -0.59 -5.14 -25.49
N ARG A 153 0.21 -4.16 -25.94
CA ARG A 153 -0.21 -2.76 -25.91
C ARG A 153 -1.41 -2.53 -26.81
N ASP A 154 -2.13 -1.48 -26.54
CA ASP A 154 -3.33 -1.09 -27.28
C ASP A 154 -4.45 -2.16 -27.31
N GLN A 155 -4.38 -3.19 -26.45
CA GLN A 155 -5.39 -4.23 -26.31
C GLN A 155 -6.25 -4.02 -25.05
N LEU A 156 -7.51 -4.46 -25.11
CA LEU A 156 -8.38 -4.51 -23.94
C LEU A 156 -7.87 -5.60 -22.95
N PRO A 157 -8.04 -5.41 -21.64
CA PRO A 157 -7.56 -6.35 -20.64
C PRO A 157 -8.07 -7.79 -20.85
N ASP A 158 -9.32 -7.95 -21.22
CA ASP A 158 -9.93 -9.29 -21.41
C ASP A 158 -9.27 -10.08 -22.56
N MET A 159 -8.69 -9.38 -23.55
CA MET A 159 -8.02 -10.01 -24.69
C MET A 159 -6.59 -10.47 -24.38
N CYS A 160 -5.89 -9.79 -23.47
CA CYS A 160 -4.46 -10.01 -23.25
C CYS A 160 -4.11 -10.46 -21.81
N ARG A 161 -5.03 -10.38 -20.85
CA ARG A 161 -4.79 -10.62 -19.42
C ARG A 161 -4.00 -11.90 -19.14
N ASN A 162 -4.46 -13.04 -19.66
CA ASN A 162 -3.83 -14.32 -19.39
C ASN A 162 -2.42 -14.40 -19.97
N ASN A 163 -2.21 -13.83 -21.16
CA ASN A 163 -0.90 -13.80 -21.82
C ASN A 163 0.07 -12.90 -21.04
N VAL A 164 -0.36 -11.70 -20.67
CA VAL A 164 0.45 -10.75 -19.89
C VAL A 164 0.82 -11.33 -18.53
N MET A 165 -0.13 -11.97 -17.82
CA MET A 165 0.15 -12.66 -16.56
C MET A 165 1.09 -13.86 -16.74
N GLY A 166 0.96 -14.61 -17.83
CA GLY A 166 1.86 -15.72 -18.17
C GLY A 166 3.30 -15.23 -18.41
N ILE A 167 3.47 -14.15 -19.13
CA ILE A 167 4.79 -13.52 -19.37
C ILE A 167 5.40 -13.05 -18.05
N GLU A 168 4.63 -12.33 -17.23
CA GLU A 168 5.06 -11.85 -15.92
C GLU A 168 5.48 -13.01 -15.00
N GLY A 169 4.67 -14.06 -14.93
CA GLY A 169 4.96 -15.28 -14.16
C GLY A 169 6.25 -15.98 -14.60
N ASN A 170 6.51 -16.06 -15.92
CA ASN A 170 7.77 -16.59 -16.45
C ASN A 170 8.98 -15.74 -16.04
N ILE A 171 8.88 -14.42 -16.16
CA ILE A 171 9.93 -13.50 -15.72
C ILE A 171 10.21 -13.68 -14.23
N ALA A 172 9.15 -13.68 -13.41
CA ALA A 172 9.27 -13.85 -11.96
C ALA A 172 9.92 -15.19 -11.58
N ARG A 173 9.54 -16.28 -12.26
CA ARG A 173 10.13 -17.60 -12.05
C ARG A 173 11.62 -17.63 -12.39
N VAL A 174 12.01 -17.13 -13.56
CA VAL A 174 13.42 -17.09 -13.97
C VAL A 174 14.24 -16.25 -13.00
N TYR A 175 13.72 -15.10 -12.58
CA TYR A 175 14.35 -14.25 -11.58
C TYR A 175 14.52 -14.97 -10.24
N SER A 176 13.45 -15.55 -9.69
CA SER A 176 13.48 -16.21 -8.37
C SER A 176 14.43 -17.38 -8.34
N VAL A 177 14.42 -18.25 -9.35
CA VAL A 177 15.35 -19.39 -9.45
C VAL A 177 16.79 -18.90 -9.48
N SER A 178 17.09 -17.89 -10.30
CA SER A 178 18.44 -17.35 -10.42
C SER A 178 18.90 -16.67 -9.12
N TYR A 179 18.04 -15.89 -8.50
CA TYR A 179 18.32 -15.20 -7.25
C TYR A 179 18.59 -16.19 -6.13
N THR A 180 17.77 -17.23 -5.99
CA THR A 180 17.92 -18.26 -4.94
C THR A 180 19.21 -19.03 -5.12
N HIS A 181 19.52 -19.51 -6.32
CA HIS A 181 20.79 -20.22 -6.59
C HIS A 181 22.04 -19.37 -6.33
N LEU A 182 21.91 -18.07 -6.45
CA LEU A 182 23.04 -17.15 -6.25
C LEU A 182 23.21 -16.70 -4.79
N THR A 183 22.13 -16.71 -4.01
CA THR A 183 22.13 -16.21 -2.63
C THR A 183 22.27 -17.32 -1.58
N LEU A 184 21.90 -18.56 -1.90
CA LEU A 184 22.12 -19.67 -0.98
C LEU A 184 23.62 -19.90 -0.78
N PRO A 185 24.06 -20.05 0.48
CA PRO A 185 25.44 -20.47 0.76
C PRO A 185 25.65 -21.88 0.18
N THR A 186 26.61 -22.02 -0.70
CA THR A 186 27.14 -23.33 -1.12
C THR A 186 28.02 -23.83 0.05
N THR A 187 27.44 -24.29 1.15
CA THR A 187 28.15 -25.12 2.09
C THR A 187 28.29 -26.50 1.45
N PRO A 188 29.52 -26.94 1.12
CA PRO A 188 29.70 -28.36 0.88
C PRO A 188 29.41 -29.05 2.19
N TYR A 189 28.43 -29.97 2.18
CA TYR A 189 28.35 -30.96 3.26
C TYR A 189 29.65 -31.78 3.17
N VAL A 190 30.52 -31.59 4.16
CA VAL A 190 31.64 -32.48 4.44
C VAL A 190 31.10 -33.65 5.23
#